data_1314c4a17623be507e0184e79b0dd297
#
_entry.id   1314c4a17623be507e0184e79b0dd297
#
_cell.length_a   1.000
_cell.length_b   1.000
_cell.length_c   1.000
_cell.angle_alpha   90.00
_cell.angle_beta   90.00
_cell.angle_gamma   90.00
#
_symmetry.space_group_name_H-M   'P 1'
#
loop_
_entity.id
_entity.type
_entity.pdbx_description
1 polymer ?
#
loop_
_entity_poly.entity_id
_entity_poly.type
_entity_poly.pdbx_seq_one_letter_code
_entity_poly.pdbx_strand_id
1 'polypeptide(L)'
;MPRRARSREDDTIIAEDLAEDADVIQFAPGLPSQEYEPDSNDDNSRSLAPTPGMLSVSELDQWEAGRAAQHEATRAEEWGEQTPETELTDDPVRMYLREIGRVNLLTAEDERVLARSMELEKHLVIVEDRLKGDDERWPRASVTTREILTRLRSHHKAVDAIARYLGYTGPMTLSRVMSEMEFRALIDGPDKEELIAYLSDALSIDLEDVQPEIVQISNLSRLVPPEVKTALDGDPKLKDVVKYIKDDDVSRKLDMYELLFNSHLARVREESEKSQRHLAEANLRLVVSVA
;
A
#
# COMPACT_ATOMS: atom_id res chain seq x y z
N MET A 1 29.89 59.78 -20.65
CA MET A 1 30.49 59.52 -21.98
C MET A 1 30.54 58.03 -22.20
N PRO A 2 30.36 57.47 -23.39
CA PRO A 2 29.02 56.98 -23.82
C PRO A 2 29.00 55.46 -24.16
N ARG A 3 27.77 54.95 -24.10
CA ARG A 3 27.07 54.07 -25.05
C ARG A 3 27.91 53.22 -26.01
N ARG A 4 27.59 51.92 -26.05
CA ARG A 4 27.27 51.23 -27.32
C ARG A 4 26.32 50.07 -27.11
N ALA A 5 25.16 50.23 -27.71
CA ALA A 5 24.22 49.20 -28.08
C ALA A 5 24.71 48.51 -29.37
N ARG A 6 24.45 47.21 -29.53
CA ARG A 6 24.31 46.48 -30.78
C ARG A 6 23.30 45.33 -30.49
N SER A 7 22.20 45.43 -31.00
CA SER A 7 21.57 45.16 -32.31
C SER A 7 21.25 43.69 -32.48
N ARG A 8 19.92 43.49 -32.54
CA ARG A 8 19.21 42.35 -33.09
C ARG A 8 19.72 42.07 -34.51
N GLU A 9 19.80 40.82 -34.87
CA GLU A 9 19.59 40.22 -36.20
C GLU A 9 19.39 38.76 -35.95
N ASP A 10 18.11 38.24 -36.11
CA ASP A 10 17.70 37.47 -37.28
C ASP A 10 18.48 36.20 -37.48
N ASP A 11 17.82 35.07 -37.14
CA ASP A 11 17.90 33.87 -37.98
C ASP A 11 16.62 33.05 -37.83
N THR A 12 15.66 33.43 -38.65
CA THR A 12 14.59 32.60 -39.18
C THR A 12 15.18 31.88 -40.39
N ILE A 13 15.22 30.58 -40.42
CA ILE A 13 15.44 29.63 -41.56
C ILE A 13 15.54 28.25 -40.88
N ILE A 14 14.83 27.20 -41.15
CA ILE A 14 14.10 26.63 -42.27
C ILE A 14 13.20 25.52 -41.68
N ALA A 15 11.92 25.56 -41.95
CA ALA A 15 11.06 24.41 -41.96
C ALA A 15 11.06 23.95 -43.42
N GLU A 16 11.52 22.72 -43.69
CA GLU A 16 11.09 21.92 -44.83
C GLU A 16 11.86 20.57 -44.85
N ASP A 17 11.10 19.55 -45.22
CA ASP A 17 11.52 18.19 -45.63
C ASP A 17 11.92 17.22 -44.51
N LEU A 18 10.95 16.38 -44.17
CA LEU A 18 11.02 14.93 -44.36
C LEU A 18 9.67 14.29 -43.99
N ALA A 19 8.73 14.38 -44.92
CA ALA A 19 7.66 13.40 -45.07
C ALA A 19 8.21 12.30 -45.99
N GLU A 20 7.90 11.08 -45.67
CA GLU A 20 7.96 9.82 -46.40
C GLU A 20 8.79 8.78 -45.64
N ASP A 21 8.06 7.94 -44.92
CA ASP A 21 8.05 6.48 -45.08
C ASP A 21 7.04 5.88 -44.08
N ALA A 22 5.81 5.79 -44.56
CA ALA A 22 4.76 4.98 -43.94
C ALA A 22 4.83 3.57 -44.56
N ASP A 23 5.58 2.66 -43.91
CA ASP A 23 5.46 1.24 -44.20
C ASP A 23 4.22 0.65 -43.52
N VAL A 24 3.20 0.44 -44.37
CA VAL A 24 1.99 -0.29 -44.08
C VAL A 24 2.31 -1.76 -43.87
N ILE A 25 2.30 -2.22 -42.64
CA ILE A 25 2.31 -3.65 -42.35
C ILE A 25 0.89 -4.19 -42.57
N GLN A 26 0.72 -4.86 -43.70
CA GLN A 26 -0.47 -5.66 -44.02
C GLN A 26 -0.59 -6.84 -43.07
N PHE A 27 -1.69 -6.88 -42.31
CA PHE A 27 -2.13 -8.06 -41.60
C PHE A 27 -2.65 -9.10 -42.60
N ALA A 28 -2.00 -10.28 -42.62
CA ALA A 28 -2.49 -11.45 -43.33
C ALA A 28 -3.64 -12.11 -42.53
N PRO A 29 -4.77 -12.48 -43.17
CA PRO A 29 -5.83 -13.23 -42.53
C PRO A 29 -5.58 -14.73 -42.69
N GLY A 30 -5.74 -15.49 -41.60
CA GLY A 30 -5.96 -16.93 -41.71
C GLY A 30 -5.25 -17.81 -40.70
N LEU A 31 -5.81 -17.96 -39.50
CA LEU A 31 -5.69 -19.18 -38.72
C LEU A 31 -7.08 -19.51 -38.17
N PRO A 32 -7.50 -20.80 -38.23
CA PRO A 32 -8.85 -21.22 -37.91
C PRO A 32 -9.12 -21.19 -36.42
N SER A 33 -10.29 -20.69 -36.06
CA SER A 33 -10.87 -20.77 -34.73
C SER A 33 -11.02 -22.25 -34.32
N GLN A 34 -10.21 -22.70 -33.36
CA GLN A 34 -10.58 -23.89 -32.60
C GLN A 34 -11.59 -23.47 -31.54
N GLU A 35 -12.79 -23.95 -31.68
CA GLU A 35 -13.83 -23.94 -30.67
C GLU A 35 -13.31 -24.75 -29.47
N TYR A 36 -13.05 -24.06 -28.38
CA TYR A 36 -12.73 -24.67 -27.09
C TYR A 36 -14.08 -24.88 -26.36
N GLU A 37 -14.55 -26.11 -26.36
CA GLU A 37 -15.65 -26.49 -25.47
C GLU A 37 -15.11 -26.47 -24.01
N PRO A 38 -15.80 -25.82 -23.08
CA PRO A 38 -15.39 -25.85 -21.68
C PRO A 38 -15.83 -27.19 -21.09
N ASP A 39 -14.86 -28.06 -20.76
CA ASP A 39 -15.06 -29.18 -19.88
C ASP A 39 -15.58 -28.69 -18.53
N SER A 40 -16.82 -29.02 -18.27
CA SER A 40 -17.51 -28.83 -17.00
C SER A 40 -17.00 -29.88 -16.01
N ASN A 41 -15.96 -29.57 -15.25
CA ASN A 41 -15.69 -30.12 -13.91
C ASN A 41 -14.30 -29.62 -13.41
N ASP A 42 -14.20 -28.37 -13.07
CA ASP A 42 -13.19 -27.89 -12.12
C ASP A 42 -13.86 -26.82 -11.22
N ASP A 43 -14.57 -27.35 -10.22
CA ASP A 43 -15.11 -26.57 -9.11
C ASP A 43 -13.94 -26.22 -8.16
N ASN A 44 -12.98 -25.48 -8.67
CA ASN A 44 -11.91 -24.90 -7.90
C ASN A 44 -12.05 -23.38 -7.95
N SER A 45 -13.18 -22.90 -7.42
CA SER A 45 -13.34 -21.50 -7.05
C SER A 45 -12.37 -21.20 -5.90
N ARG A 46 -11.08 -21.07 -6.23
CA ARG A 46 -10.12 -20.39 -5.39
C ARG A 46 -10.63 -18.95 -5.27
N SER A 47 -11.34 -18.69 -4.18
CA SER A 47 -11.62 -17.36 -3.70
C SER A 47 -10.29 -16.60 -3.73
N LEU A 48 -10.16 -15.69 -4.70
CA LEU A 48 -9.06 -14.74 -4.75
C LEU A 48 -9.15 -13.96 -3.45
N ALA A 49 -8.19 -14.18 -2.55
CA ALA A 49 -8.08 -13.40 -1.33
C ALA A 49 -8.06 -11.91 -1.71
N PRO A 50 -8.87 -11.06 -1.06
CA PRO A 50 -8.88 -9.63 -1.34
C PRO A 50 -7.48 -9.07 -1.09
N THR A 51 -7.02 -8.23 -2.00
CA THR A 51 -5.70 -7.61 -1.92
C THR A 51 -5.56 -6.86 -0.60
N PRO A 52 -4.59 -7.21 0.27
CA PRO A 52 -4.48 -6.64 1.61
C PRO A 52 -4.09 -5.17 1.54
N GLY A 53 -5.04 -4.30 1.54
CA GLY A 53 -4.78 -2.87 1.47
C GLY A 53 -5.98 -2.01 1.13
N MET A 54 -7.09 -2.63 0.82
CA MET A 54 -8.37 -1.95 0.58
C MET A 54 -9.43 -2.28 1.63
N LEU A 55 -9.12 -3.14 2.60
CA LEU A 55 -10.09 -3.54 3.59
C LEU A 55 -10.23 -2.46 4.66
N SER A 56 -11.45 -2.04 4.91
CA SER A 56 -11.82 -1.30 6.11
C SER A 56 -11.73 -2.23 7.34
N VAL A 57 -11.66 -1.67 8.54
CA VAL A 57 -11.63 -2.45 9.79
C VAL A 57 -12.78 -3.48 9.83
N SER A 58 -13.97 -3.09 9.35
CA SER A 58 -15.14 -3.98 9.30
C SER A 58 -14.99 -5.13 8.29
N GLU A 59 -14.21 -4.95 7.24
CA GLU A 59 -13.93 -5.98 6.24
C GLU A 59 -12.83 -6.94 6.71
N LEU A 60 -11.84 -6.43 7.48
CA LEU A 60 -10.85 -7.25 8.17
C LEU A 60 -11.54 -8.15 9.23
N ASP A 61 -12.41 -7.57 10.06
CA ASP A 61 -13.17 -8.33 11.06
C ASP A 61 -14.08 -9.39 10.40
N GLN A 62 -14.70 -9.08 9.25
CA GLN A 62 -15.52 -10.04 8.49
C GLN A 62 -14.67 -11.12 7.82
N TRP A 63 -13.49 -10.76 7.31
CA TRP A 63 -12.55 -11.72 6.71
C TRP A 63 -11.98 -12.66 7.77
N GLU A 64 -11.57 -12.14 8.93
CA GLU A 64 -11.13 -12.95 10.08
C GLU A 64 -12.23 -13.89 10.59
N ALA A 65 -13.46 -13.35 10.71
CA ALA A 65 -14.62 -14.16 11.11
C ALA A 65 -14.97 -15.26 10.08
N GLY A 66 -14.88 -14.95 8.79
CA GLY A 66 -15.12 -15.90 7.71
C GLY A 66 -14.07 -17.01 7.67
N ARG A 67 -12.80 -16.69 7.88
CA ARG A 67 -11.72 -17.68 7.96
C ARG A 67 -11.81 -18.52 9.23
N ALA A 68 -12.10 -17.91 10.38
CA ALA A 68 -12.31 -18.64 11.62
C ALA A 68 -13.41 -19.69 11.48
N ALA A 69 -14.54 -19.36 10.82
CA ALA A 69 -15.63 -20.27 10.56
C ALA A 69 -15.25 -21.43 9.61
N GLN A 70 -14.45 -21.17 8.57
CA GLN A 70 -13.97 -22.22 7.66
C GLN A 70 -12.99 -23.17 8.35
N HIS A 71 -12.09 -22.65 9.20
CA HIS A 71 -11.16 -23.49 9.97
C HIS A 71 -11.85 -24.26 11.08
N GLU A 72 -12.94 -23.74 11.66
CA GLU A 72 -13.74 -24.46 12.65
C GLU A 72 -14.47 -25.63 12.02
N ALA A 73 -14.96 -25.50 10.79
CA ALA A 73 -15.58 -26.58 10.03
C ALA A 73 -14.59 -27.70 9.69
N THR A 74 -13.38 -27.37 9.20
CA THR A 74 -12.32 -28.35 8.89
C THR A 74 -11.82 -29.06 10.17
N ARG A 75 -11.79 -28.35 11.27
CA ARG A 75 -11.34 -28.89 12.56
C ARG A 75 -12.36 -29.79 13.25
N ALA A 76 -13.68 -29.55 13.01
CA ALA A 76 -14.73 -30.42 13.49
C ALA A 76 -14.70 -31.83 12.82
N GLU A 77 -14.19 -31.88 11.58
CA GLU A 77 -14.00 -33.15 10.85
C GLU A 77 -12.72 -33.90 11.28
N GLU A 78 -11.67 -33.23 11.68
CA GLU A 78 -10.38 -33.83 12.08
C GLU A 78 -10.36 -34.36 13.53
N TRP A 79 -11.19 -33.79 14.42
CA TRP A 79 -11.21 -34.10 15.87
C TRP A 79 -12.50 -34.76 16.35
N GLY A 80 -13.27 -35.31 15.41
CA GLY A 80 -14.41 -36.17 15.73
C GLY A 80 -13.95 -37.44 16.45
N GLU A 81 -14.46 -37.59 17.68
CA GLU A 81 -14.38 -38.79 18.51
C GLU A 81 -13.02 -39.10 19.13
N GLN A 82 -12.79 -38.53 20.29
CA GLN A 82 -12.36 -39.24 21.51
C GLN A 82 -11.98 -38.24 22.60
N THR A 83 -12.92 -37.87 23.46
CA THR A 83 -12.58 -37.46 24.82
C THR A 83 -13.52 -38.13 25.79
N PRO A 84 -13.07 -39.07 26.64
CA PRO A 84 -13.79 -39.46 27.82
C PRO A 84 -13.86 -38.25 28.78
N GLU A 85 -15.07 -38.00 29.28
CA GLU A 85 -15.32 -37.13 30.39
C GLU A 85 -14.49 -37.62 31.60
N THR A 86 -13.38 -37.02 31.86
CA THR A 86 -12.64 -37.27 33.10
C THR A 86 -12.09 -35.96 33.62
N GLU A 87 -12.73 -35.56 34.72
CA GLU A 87 -12.24 -34.69 35.79
C GLU A 87 -11.90 -33.23 35.45
N LEU A 88 -12.79 -32.38 35.92
CA LEU A 88 -12.64 -30.97 36.24
C LEU A 88 -11.46 -30.73 37.20
N THR A 89 -10.27 -30.93 36.73
CA THR A 89 -9.10 -30.36 37.36
C THR A 89 -8.78 -29.10 36.59
N ASP A 90 -8.97 -27.94 37.24
CA ASP A 90 -8.50 -26.62 36.80
C ASP A 90 -6.95 -26.64 36.70
N ASP A 91 -6.45 -27.36 35.72
CA ASP A 91 -5.03 -27.33 35.39
C ASP A 91 -4.80 -26.10 34.51
N PRO A 92 -4.16 -25.03 35.03
CA PRO A 92 -3.92 -23.82 34.27
C PRO A 92 -3.13 -24.08 32.98
N VAL A 93 -2.33 -25.13 32.94
CA VAL A 93 -1.59 -25.56 31.74
C VAL A 93 -2.54 -26.08 30.67
N ARG A 94 -3.53 -26.92 31.06
CA ARG A 94 -4.55 -27.41 30.10
C ARG A 94 -5.43 -26.30 29.55
N MET A 95 -5.86 -25.36 30.43
CA MET A 95 -6.58 -24.17 29.98
C MET A 95 -5.77 -23.35 28.99
N TYR A 96 -4.51 -23.09 29.33
CA TYR A 96 -3.57 -22.37 28.47
C TYR A 96 -3.38 -23.04 27.11
N LEU A 97 -3.14 -24.39 27.10
CA LEU A 97 -3.00 -25.15 25.86
C LEU A 97 -4.27 -25.15 25.02
N ARG A 98 -5.45 -25.18 25.66
CA ARG A 98 -6.75 -25.09 24.97
C ARG A 98 -6.93 -23.69 24.35
N GLU A 99 -6.56 -22.64 25.05
CA GLU A 99 -6.70 -21.27 24.58
C GLU A 99 -5.77 -20.96 23.42
N ILE A 100 -4.49 -21.33 23.54
CA ILE A 100 -3.52 -21.22 22.44
C ILE A 100 -3.92 -22.09 21.26
N GLY A 101 -4.47 -23.27 21.53
CA GLY A 101 -4.97 -24.17 20.46
C GLY A 101 -6.10 -23.57 19.61
N ARG A 102 -6.78 -22.51 20.05
CA ARG A 102 -7.81 -21.80 19.29
C ARG A 102 -7.27 -20.82 18.26
N VAL A 103 -6.07 -20.30 18.46
CA VAL A 103 -5.43 -19.38 17.53
C VAL A 103 -4.96 -20.15 16.30
N ASN A 104 -5.30 -19.69 15.11
CA ASN A 104 -4.87 -20.34 13.87
C ASN A 104 -3.38 -20.06 13.59
N LEU A 105 -2.70 -21.01 12.93
CA LEU A 105 -1.37 -20.75 12.40
C LEU A 105 -1.47 -19.75 11.25
N LEU A 106 -0.53 -18.81 11.21
CA LEU A 106 -0.48 -17.80 10.15
C LEU A 106 0.07 -18.41 8.86
N THR A 107 -0.49 -17.95 7.75
CA THR A 107 0.12 -18.16 6.44
C THR A 107 1.16 -17.08 6.19
N ALA A 108 2.08 -17.28 5.23
CA ALA A 108 3.06 -16.26 4.84
C ALA A 108 2.41 -14.95 4.34
N GLU A 109 1.16 -15.02 3.88
CA GLU A 109 0.39 -13.83 3.49
C GLU A 109 -0.16 -13.10 4.71
N ASP A 110 -0.68 -13.81 5.70
CA ASP A 110 -1.13 -13.24 6.96
C ASP A 110 0.02 -12.54 7.69
N GLU A 111 1.19 -13.18 7.77
CA GLU A 111 2.39 -12.60 8.36
C GLU A 111 2.79 -11.27 7.69
N ARG A 112 2.72 -11.22 6.34
CA ARG A 112 3.02 -9.99 5.59
C ARG A 112 2.01 -8.88 5.89
N VAL A 113 0.72 -9.21 6.01
CA VAL A 113 -0.32 -8.24 6.36
C VAL A 113 -0.09 -7.66 7.74
N LEU A 114 0.14 -8.53 8.73
CA LEU A 114 0.41 -8.12 10.11
C LEU A 114 1.70 -7.30 10.22
N ALA A 115 2.78 -7.74 9.58
CA ALA A 115 4.05 -7.02 9.55
C ALA A 115 3.89 -5.62 8.94
N ARG A 116 3.13 -5.49 7.86
CA ARG A 116 2.87 -4.19 7.22
C ARG A 116 2.11 -3.23 8.14
N SER A 117 1.11 -3.72 8.87
CA SER A 117 0.40 -2.89 9.84
C SER A 117 1.34 -2.35 10.91
N MET A 118 2.26 -3.18 11.40
CA MET A 118 3.29 -2.79 12.38
C MET A 118 4.30 -1.78 11.79
N GLU A 119 4.66 -1.94 10.52
CA GLU A 119 5.54 -1.00 9.82
C GLU A 119 4.89 0.37 9.63
N LEU A 120 3.59 0.44 9.33
CA LEU A 120 2.86 1.69 9.21
C LEU A 120 2.92 2.52 10.49
N GLU A 121 2.71 1.89 11.66
CA GLU A 121 2.84 2.57 12.94
C GLU A 121 4.26 3.07 13.17
N LYS A 122 5.29 2.25 12.91
CA LYS A 122 6.69 2.69 13.02
C LYS A 122 6.98 3.92 12.18
N HIS A 123 6.49 3.93 10.93
CA HIS A 123 6.64 5.09 10.05
C HIS A 123 5.90 6.32 10.59
N LEU A 124 4.69 6.15 11.13
CA LEU A 124 3.94 7.22 11.77
C LEU A 124 4.70 7.81 12.95
N VAL A 125 5.21 6.96 13.84
CA VAL A 125 6.00 7.38 15.02
C VAL A 125 7.25 8.16 14.58
N ILE A 126 7.98 7.70 13.56
CA ILE A 126 9.16 8.41 13.02
C ILE A 126 8.77 9.80 12.49
N VAL A 127 7.61 9.94 11.86
CA VAL A 127 7.14 11.24 11.37
C VAL A 127 6.80 12.15 12.54
N GLU A 128 6.07 11.66 13.52
CA GLU A 128 5.62 12.43 14.68
C GLU A 128 6.77 12.82 15.60
N ASP A 129 7.73 11.92 15.86
CA ASP A 129 8.90 12.22 16.69
C ASP A 129 9.75 13.36 16.13
N ARG A 130 9.86 13.45 14.81
CA ARG A 130 10.55 14.58 14.17
C ARG A 130 9.80 15.90 14.26
N LEU A 131 8.49 15.84 14.45
CA LEU A 131 7.62 17.00 14.58
C LEU A 131 7.43 17.45 16.04
N LYS A 132 7.83 16.60 17.00
CA LYS A 132 7.82 16.97 18.42
C LYS A 132 8.73 18.17 18.64
N GLY A 133 8.20 19.20 19.30
CA GLY A 133 8.95 20.33 19.77
C GLY A 133 9.70 20.04 21.07
N ASP A 134 10.38 21.04 21.59
CA ASP A 134 11.12 20.97 22.87
C ASP A 134 10.22 20.67 24.08
N ASP A 135 8.90 20.86 23.94
CA ASP A 135 7.88 20.58 24.96
C ASP A 135 7.36 19.14 24.94
N GLU A 136 7.93 18.27 24.10
CA GLU A 136 7.58 16.83 23.93
C GLU A 136 6.12 16.57 23.62
N ARG A 137 5.36 17.59 23.22
CA ARG A 137 3.95 17.40 22.84
C ARG A 137 3.84 16.70 21.50
N TRP A 138 2.87 15.80 21.43
CA TRP A 138 2.49 15.18 20.16
C TRP A 138 1.99 16.23 19.16
N PRO A 139 2.44 16.17 17.91
CA PRO A 139 1.97 17.08 16.88
C PRO A 139 0.48 16.89 16.62
N ARG A 140 -0.18 17.96 16.14
CA ARG A 140 -1.54 17.88 15.65
C ARG A 140 -1.61 16.98 14.41
N ALA A 141 -2.71 16.24 14.24
CA ALA A 141 -2.88 15.32 13.13
C ALA A 141 -2.82 16.04 11.76
N SER A 142 -3.30 17.27 11.67
CA SER A 142 -3.17 18.11 10.46
C SER A 142 -1.71 18.44 10.13
N VAL A 143 -0.86 18.67 11.13
CA VAL A 143 0.59 18.91 10.96
C VAL A 143 1.28 17.63 10.52
N THR A 144 0.99 16.52 11.18
CA THR A 144 1.49 15.19 10.81
C THR A 144 1.11 14.85 9.37
N THR A 145 -0.13 15.07 8.98
CA THR A 145 -0.62 14.82 7.61
C THR A 145 0.12 15.67 6.57
N ARG A 146 0.38 16.96 6.85
CA ARG A 146 1.17 17.81 5.94
C ARG A 146 2.60 17.29 5.76
N GLU A 147 3.22 16.82 6.85
CA GLU A 147 4.56 16.23 6.77
C GLU A 147 4.55 14.92 5.97
N ILE A 148 3.56 14.05 6.19
CA ILE A 148 3.38 12.82 5.39
C ILE A 148 3.26 13.16 3.90
N LEU A 149 2.43 14.13 3.54
CA LEU A 149 2.28 14.59 2.15
C LEU A 149 3.57 15.17 1.58
N THR A 150 4.34 15.91 2.40
CA THR A 150 5.63 16.47 1.99
C THR A 150 6.65 15.37 1.71
N ARG A 151 6.69 14.34 2.54
CA ARG A 151 7.56 13.17 2.35
C ARG A 151 7.11 12.35 1.15
N LEU A 152 5.82 12.06 1.02
CA LEU A 152 5.31 11.32 -0.13
C LEU A 152 5.65 12.03 -1.46
N ARG A 153 5.56 13.36 -1.48
CA ARG A 153 5.97 14.16 -2.64
C ARG A 153 7.46 14.00 -2.97
N SER A 154 8.36 13.79 -1.99
CA SER A 154 9.79 13.60 -2.28
C SER A 154 10.05 12.39 -3.16
N HIS A 155 9.20 11.37 -3.10
CA HIS A 155 9.25 10.15 -3.90
C HIS A 155 8.54 10.26 -5.27
N HIS A 156 8.14 11.47 -5.70
CA HIS A 156 7.39 11.66 -6.95
C HIS A 156 8.09 11.09 -8.19
N LYS A 157 9.43 11.10 -8.24
CA LYS A 157 10.19 10.55 -9.37
C LYS A 157 10.04 9.04 -9.46
N ALA A 158 10.07 8.34 -8.32
CA ALA A 158 9.85 6.90 -8.25
C ALA A 158 8.39 6.56 -8.60
N VAL A 159 7.43 7.32 -8.08
CA VAL A 159 6.02 7.18 -8.46
C VAL A 159 5.80 7.36 -9.97
N ASP A 160 6.41 8.38 -10.58
CA ASP A 160 6.33 8.62 -12.03
C ASP A 160 7.07 7.51 -12.84
N ALA A 161 8.13 6.90 -12.29
CA ALA A 161 8.81 5.78 -12.92
C ALA A 161 7.95 4.50 -12.88
N ILE A 162 7.33 4.18 -11.72
CA ILE A 162 6.38 3.06 -11.59
C ILE A 162 5.19 3.25 -12.54
N ALA A 163 4.66 4.47 -12.64
CA ALA A 163 3.56 4.78 -13.55
C ALA A 163 3.95 4.53 -15.02
N ARG A 164 5.16 4.89 -15.43
CA ARG A 164 5.68 4.60 -16.78
C ARG A 164 5.87 3.10 -17.00
N TYR A 165 6.33 2.37 -16.01
CA TYR A 165 6.45 0.91 -16.08
C TYR A 165 5.09 0.24 -16.34
N LEU A 166 4.01 0.78 -15.72
CA LEU A 166 2.63 0.35 -15.96
C LEU A 166 2.04 0.86 -17.29
N GLY A 167 2.76 1.68 -18.05
CA GLY A 167 2.27 2.26 -19.29
C GLY A 167 1.25 3.38 -19.09
N TYR A 168 1.16 3.98 -17.90
CA TYR A 168 0.23 5.07 -17.66
C TYR A 168 0.66 6.33 -18.42
N THR A 169 -0.28 6.86 -19.19
CA THR A 169 -0.14 8.15 -19.87
C THR A 169 -0.73 9.25 -19.00
N GLY A 170 0.09 10.14 -18.52
CA GLY A 170 -0.34 11.28 -17.73
C GLY A 170 0.25 11.34 -16.32
N PRO A 171 0.05 12.45 -15.62
CA PRO A 171 0.66 12.65 -14.31
C PRO A 171 0.00 11.77 -13.24
N MET A 172 0.80 11.31 -12.29
CA MET A 172 0.29 10.67 -11.09
C MET A 172 -0.26 11.74 -10.14
N THR A 173 -1.56 11.65 -9.89
CA THR A 173 -2.25 12.48 -8.91
C THR A 173 -2.22 11.81 -7.54
N LEU A 174 -2.48 12.59 -6.48
CA LEU A 174 -2.55 12.05 -5.12
C LEU A 174 -3.57 10.92 -5.02
N SER A 175 -4.76 11.10 -5.60
CA SER A 175 -5.80 10.07 -5.59
C SER A 175 -5.38 8.78 -6.29
N ARG A 176 -4.68 8.88 -7.43
CA ARG A 176 -4.20 7.69 -8.14
C ARG A 176 -3.16 6.92 -7.34
N VAL A 177 -2.22 7.62 -6.68
CA VAL A 177 -1.23 6.98 -5.81
C VAL A 177 -1.89 6.24 -4.65
N MET A 178 -2.97 6.79 -4.10
CA MET A 178 -3.68 6.19 -2.96
C MET A 178 -4.60 5.02 -3.34
N SER A 179 -5.19 5.03 -4.52
CA SER A 179 -6.32 4.13 -4.84
C SER A 179 -6.26 3.41 -6.20
N GLU A 180 -5.26 3.68 -7.06
CA GLU A 180 -5.13 3.00 -8.34
C GLU A 180 -4.72 1.54 -8.13
N MET A 181 -5.57 0.59 -8.53
CA MET A 181 -5.42 -0.82 -8.20
C MET A 181 -4.12 -1.44 -8.71
N GLU A 182 -3.77 -1.23 -9.98
CA GLU A 182 -2.56 -1.78 -10.57
C GLU A 182 -1.30 -1.20 -9.95
N PHE A 183 -1.32 0.10 -9.65
CA PHE A 183 -0.22 0.77 -8.96
C PHE A 183 -0.05 0.21 -7.55
N ARG A 184 -1.15 0.08 -6.81
CA ARG A 184 -1.16 -0.51 -5.45
C ARG A 184 -0.67 -1.96 -5.46
N ALA A 185 -1.10 -2.76 -6.43
CA ALA A 185 -0.66 -4.15 -6.55
C ALA A 185 0.86 -4.29 -6.77
N LEU A 186 1.51 -3.29 -7.38
CA LEU A 186 2.97 -3.27 -7.54
C LEU A 186 3.68 -2.86 -6.26
N ILE A 187 3.26 -1.77 -5.61
CA ILE A 187 3.97 -1.24 -4.44
C ILE A 187 3.66 -2.01 -3.15
N ASP A 188 2.55 -2.74 -3.11
CA ASP A 188 2.12 -3.55 -1.96
C ASP A 188 2.34 -5.05 -2.17
N GLY A 189 2.63 -5.44 -3.40
CA GLY A 189 2.83 -6.84 -3.76
C GLY A 189 4.22 -7.38 -3.40
N PRO A 190 4.49 -8.63 -3.78
CA PRO A 190 5.83 -9.19 -3.67
C PRO A 190 6.79 -8.50 -4.64
N ASP A 191 8.06 -8.52 -4.27
CA ASP A 191 9.13 -7.94 -5.07
C ASP A 191 9.20 -8.59 -6.45
N LYS A 192 9.25 -7.75 -7.48
CA LYS A 192 9.46 -8.18 -8.87
C LYS A 192 10.84 -7.73 -9.33
N GLU A 193 11.70 -8.67 -9.62
CA GLU A 193 13.08 -8.39 -10.06
C GLU A 193 13.12 -7.46 -11.26
N GLU A 194 12.19 -7.62 -12.22
CA GLU A 194 12.08 -6.76 -13.40
C GLU A 194 11.77 -5.30 -13.05
N LEU A 195 10.87 -5.09 -12.07
CA LEU A 195 10.53 -3.75 -11.58
C LEU A 195 11.71 -3.12 -10.86
N ILE A 196 12.40 -3.90 -10.01
CA ILE A 196 13.57 -3.44 -9.25
C ILE A 196 14.68 -3.01 -10.22
N ALA A 197 15.00 -3.83 -11.21
CA ALA A 197 16.00 -3.48 -12.22
C ALA A 197 15.61 -2.23 -13.02
N TYR A 198 14.35 -2.13 -13.45
CA TYR A 198 13.86 -0.96 -14.16
C TYR A 198 13.94 0.32 -13.31
N LEU A 199 13.55 0.27 -12.04
CA LEU A 199 13.58 1.43 -11.16
C LEU A 199 15.02 1.86 -10.80
N SER A 200 15.92 0.91 -10.58
CA SER A 200 17.34 1.20 -10.37
C SER A 200 17.92 2.02 -11.53
N ASP A 201 17.65 1.61 -12.77
CA ASP A 201 18.09 2.34 -13.96
C ASP A 201 17.39 3.69 -14.10
N ALA A 202 16.07 3.73 -13.98
CA ALA A 202 15.25 4.93 -14.14
C ALA A 202 15.53 6.03 -13.12
N LEU A 203 15.91 5.66 -11.89
CA LEU A 203 16.20 6.56 -10.77
C LEU A 203 17.70 6.78 -10.57
N SER A 204 18.54 5.98 -11.20
CA SER A 204 19.99 5.96 -11.00
C SER A 204 20.38 5.74 -9.54
N ILE A 205 19.77 4.76 -8.90
CA ILE A 205 20.05 4.31 -7.52
C ILE A 205 20.47 2.84 -7.52
N ASP A 206 21.14 2.41 -6.46
CA ASP A 206 21.55 1.02 -6.32
C ASP A 206 20.34 0.08 -6.16
N LEU A 207 20.48 -1.17 -6.62
CA LEU A 207 19.41 -2.18 -6.56
C LEU A 207 18.89 -2.39 -5.15
N GLU A 208 19.78 -2.30 -4.13
CA GLU A 208 19.47 -2.46 -2.72
C GLU A 208 18.59 -1.32 -2.18
N ASP A 209 18.67 -0.13 -2.78
CA ASP A 209 17.90 1.05 -2.36
C ASP A 209 16.50 1.11 -3.00
N VAL A 210 16.24 0.34 -4.05
CA VAL A 210 14.94 0.36 -4.76
C VAL A 210 13.80 -0.16 -3.88
N GLN A 211 14.01 -1.29 -3.22
CA GLN A 211 12.97 -1.89 -2.37
C GLN A 211 12.59 -0.99 -1.19
N PRO A 212 13.55 -0.42 -0.42
CA PRO A 212 13.24 0.60 0.58
C PRO A 212 12.43 1.78 0.03
N GLU A 213 12.73 2.24 -1.18
CA GLU A 213 12.01 3.34 -1.85
C GLU A 213 10.53 2.96 -2.12
N ILE A 214 10.27 1.75 -2.65
CA ILE A 214 8.92 1.23 -2.88
C ILE A 214 8.15 1.13 -1.55
N VAL A 215 8.76 0.59 -0.51
CA VAL A 215 8.16 0.45 0.83
C VAL A 215 7.81 1.83 1.42
N GLN A 216 8.68 2.84 1.23
CA GLN A 216 8.40 4.21 1.67
C GLN A 216 7.16 4.78 0.96
N ILE A 217 7.04 4.61 -0.35
CA ILE A 217 5.87 5.05 -1.12
C ILE A 217 4.61 4.34 -0.64
N SER A 218 4.67 3.02 -0.45
CA SER A 218 3.56 2.22 0.06
C SER A 218 3.09 2.73 1.43
N ASN A 219 4.00 2.83 2.39
CA ASN A 219 3.68 3.23 3.76
C ASN A 219 3.18 4.68 3.84
N LEU A 220 3.88 5.63 3.21
CA LEU A 220 3.49 7.04 3.23
C LEU A 220 2.11 7.25 2.58
N SER A 221 1.84 6.58 1.44
CA SER A 221 0.54 6.72 0.77
C SER A 221 -0.63 6.15 1.57
N ARG A 222 -0.40 5.14 2.41
CA ARG A 222 -1.40 4.56 3.33
C ARG A 222 -1.62 5.42 4.57
N LEU A 223 -0.58 6.12 5.03
CA LEU A 223 -0.69 7.05 6.15
C LEU A 223 -1.46 8.33 5.79
N VAL A 224 -1.64 8.64 4.50
CA VAL A 224 -2.45 9.80 4.09
C VAL A 224 -3.94 9.52 4.37
N PRO A 225 -4.60 10.31 5.24
CA PRO A 225 -6.03 10.16 5.46
C PRO A 225 -6.84 10.35 4.17
N PRO A 226 -7.87 9.52 3.92
CA PRO A 226 -8.66 9.61 2.69
C PRO A 226 -9.38 10.96 2.53
N GLU A 227 -9.70 11.64 3.63
CA GLU A 227 -10.34 12.94 3.67
C GLU A 227 -9.47 14.08 3.11
N VAL A 228 -8.16 13.85 2.98
CA VAL A 228 -7.24 14.81 2.34
C VAL A 228 -7.69 15.17 0.94
N LYS A 229 -8.25 14.23 0.18
CA LYS A 229 -8.80 14.48 -1.17
C LYS A 229 -9.87 15.58 -1.15
N THR A 230 -10.74 15.55 -0.15
CA THR A 230 -11.80 16.55 0.02
C THR A 230 -11.24 17.88 0.54
N ALA A 231 -10.28 17.83 1.47
CA ALA A 231 -9.66 19.02 2.04
C ALA A 231 -8.86 19.84 1.02
N LEU A 232 -8.28 19.17 0.00
CA LEU A 232 -7.50 19.84 -1.06
C LEU A 232 -8.37 20.43 -2.18
N ASP A 233 -9.70 20.28 -2.16
CA ASP A 233 -10.63 20.73 -3.22
C ASP A 233 -10.21 20.31 -4.63
N GLY A 234 -9.66 19.12 -4.76
CA GLY A 234 -9.19 18.64 -6.06
C GLY A 234 -8.22 17.48 -5.95
N ASP A 235 -7.71 17.06 -7.09
CA ASP A 235 -6.77 15.97 -7.19
C ASP A 235 -5.42 16.47 -7.75
N PRO A 236 -4.59 17.10 -6.91
CA PRO A 236 -3.32 17.64 -7.34
C PRO A 236 -2.37 16.54 -7.82
N LYS A 237 -1.52 16.88 -8.79
CA LYS A 237 -0.38 16.03 -9.15
C LYS A 237 0.52 15.88 -7.93
N LEU A 238 1.01 14.66 -7.68
CA LEU A 238 1.84 14.39 -6.51
C LEU A 238 3.01 15.37 -6.38
N LYS A 239 3.70 15.69 -7.47
CA LYS A 239 4.80 16.64 -7.49
C LYS A 239 4.44 18.06 -7.02
N ASP A 240 3.18 18.46 -7.17
CA ASP A 240 2.70 19.81 -6.87
C ASP A 240 1.99 19.90 -5.51
N VAL A 241 1.73 18.77 -4.82
CA VAL A 241 1.00 18.72 -3.53
C VAL A 241 1.53 19.71 -2.51
N VAL A 242 2.86 19.88 -2.40
CA VAL A 242 3.47 20.83 -1.45
C VAL A 242 3.09 22.28 -1.74
N LYS A 243 2.82 22.66 -3.00
CA LYS A 243 2.34 24.00 -3.33
C LYS A 243 0.93 24.23 -2.81
N TYR A 244 0.07 23.20 -2.92
CA TYR A 244 -1.30 23.23 -2.40
C TYR A 244 -1.33 23.37 -0.88
N ILE A 245 -0.58 22.53 -0.15
CA ILE A 245 -0.59 22.55 1.32
C ILE A 245 0.06 23.83 1.92
N LYS A 246 0.81 24.60 1.13
CA LYS A 246 1.37 25.91 1.53
C LYS A 246 0.41 27.07 1.29
N ASP A 247 -0.67 26.85 0.56
CA ASP A 247 -1.72 27.84 0.40
C ASP A 247 -2.48 28.02 1.72
N ASP A 248 -2.71 29.27 2.12
CA ASP A 248 -3.32 29.58 3.42
C ASP A 248 -4.77 29.07 3.53
N ASP A 249 -5.51 29.06 2.42
CA ASP A 249 -6.90 28.58 2.41
C ASP A 249 -6.94 27.05 2.54
N VAL A 250 -6.08 26.35 1.81
CA VAL A 250 -5.93 24.89 1.90
C VAL A 250 -5.40 24.49 3.28
N SER A 251 -4.43 25.25 3.80
CA SER A 251 -3.90 25.00 5.15
C SER A 251 -5.00 25.08 6.22
N ARG A 252 -5.85 26.12 6.16
CA ARG A 252 -7.01 26.25 7.07
C ARG A 252 -8.00 25.12 6.88
N LYS A 253 -8.29 24.69 5.66
CA LYS A 253 -9.15 23.53 5.41
C LYS A 253 -8.57 22.27 6.02
N LEU A 254 -7.29 21.96 5.84
CA LEU A 254 -6.65 20.81 6.47
C LEU A 254 -6.77 20.86 8.01
N ASP A 255 -6.70 22.04 8.62
CA ASP A 255 -6.92 22.19 10.07
C ASP A 255 -8.37 21.93 10.50
N MET A 256 -9.36 22.16 9.64
CA MET A 256 -10.76 21.83 9.92
C MET A 256 -11.00 20.29 9.96
N TYR A 257 -10.18 19.50 9.27
CA TYR A 257 -10.26 18.05 9.25
C TYR A 257 -9.46 17.37 10.37
N GLU A 258 -8.96 18.12 11.36
CA GLU A 258 -8.11 17.63 12.46
C GLU A 258 -8.66 16.36 13.13
N LEU A 259 -9.97 16.34 13.46
CA LEU A 259 -10.59 15.19 14.14
C LEU A 259 -10.60 13.94 13.26
N LEU A 260 -10.87 14.09 11.97
CA LEU A 260 -10.90 12.97 11.02
C LEU A 260 -9.49 12.41 10.77
N PHE A 261 -8.51 13.30 10.62
CA PHE A 261 -7.11 12.90 10.50
C PHE A 261 -6.62 12.18 11.76
N ASN A 262 -6.96 12.71 12.96
CA ASN A 262 -6.61 12.06 14.21
C ASN A 262 -7.26 10.68 14.33
N SER A 263 -8.52 10.53 13.92
CA SER A 263 -9.21 9.25 13.91
C SER A 263 -8.53 8.23 12.98
N HIS A 264 -8.08 8.66 11.78
CA HIS A 264 -7.34 7.80 10.86
C HIS A 264 -6.01 7.35 11.46
N LEU A 265 -5.22 8.27 12.02
CA LEU A 265 -3.91 7.94 12.61
C LEU A 265 -4.05 7.08 13.87
N ALA A 266 -5.12 7.32 14.68
CA ALA A 266 -5.42 6.47 15.83
C ALA A 266 -5.77 5.03 15.41
N ARG A 267 -6.53 4.87 14.31
CA ARG A 267 -6.84 3.56 13.75
C ARG A 267 -5.59 2.81 13.29
N VAL A 268 -4.63 3.49 12.66
CA VAL A 268 -3.35 2.87 12.28
C VAL A 268 -2.64 2.28 13.50
N ARG A 269 -2.64 2.98 14.64
CA ARG A 269 -2.04 2.47 15.88
C ARG A 269 -2.80 1.27 16.45
N GLU A 270 -4.12 1.35 16.47
CA GLU A 270 -4.98 0.28 16.96
C GLU A 270 -4.82 -1.00 16.12
N GLU A 271 -4.78 -0.86 14.79
CA GLU A 271 -4.53 -1.98 13.87
C GLU A 271 -3.14 -2.60 14.09
N SER A 272 -2.13 -1.78 14.34
CA SER A 272 -0.79 -2.28 14.67
C SER A 272 -0.76 -3.05 16.00
N GLU A 273 -1.40 -2.54 17.04
CA GLU A 273 -1.50 -3.26 18.32
C GLU A 273 -2.21 -4.60 18.19
N LYS A 274 -3.31 -4.65 17.42
CA LYS A 274 -4.02 -5.91 17.13
C LYS A 274 -3.11 -6.88 16.39
N SER A 275 -2.39 -6.39 15.38
CA SER A 275 -1.45 -7.19 14.59
C SER A 275 -0.30 -7.75 15.43
N GLN A 276 0.26 -6.95 16.33
CA GLN A 276 1.31 -7.40 17.25
C GLN A 276 0.82 -8.52 18.17
N ARG A 277 -0.37 -8.37 18.74
CA ARG A 277 -1.00 -9.39 19.59
C ARG A 277 -1.24 -10.68 18.82
N HIS A 278 -1.85 -10.58 17.65
CA HIS A 278 -2.15 -11.74 16.81
C HIS A 278 -0.88 -12.49 16.39
N LEU A 279 0.16 -11.77 15.97
CA LEU A 279 1.46 -12.38 15.63
C LEU A 279 2.09 -13.09 16.84
N ALA A 280 2.01 -12.48 18.03
CA ALA A 280 2.54 -13.08 19.26
C ALA A 280 1.79 -14.36 19.66
N GLU A 281 0.45 -14.35 19.57
CA GLU A 281 -0.39 -15.49 19.89
C GLU A 281 -0.16 -16.65 18.91
N ALA A 282 -0.06 -16.36 17.60
CA ALA A 282 0.22 -17.37 16.59
C ALA A 282 1.63 -17.99 16.76
N ASN A 283 2.64 -17.16 17.06
CA ASN A 283 3.99 -17.64 17.34
C ASN A 283 4.05 -18.49 18.62
N LEU A 284 3.27 -18.13 19.64
CA LEU A 284 3.20 -18.91 20.87
C LEU A 284 2.63 -20.31 20.64
N ARG A 285 1.59 -20.40 19.78
CA ARG A 285 1.08 -21.71 19.34
C ARG A 285 2.12 -22.53 18.60
N LEU A 286 2.90 -21.90 17.71
CA LEU A 286 3.98 -22.59 16.99
C LEU A 286 4.98 -23.22 17.98
N VAL A 287 5.43 -22.47 18.99
CA VAL A 287 6.36 -22.95 20.02
C VAL A 287 5.77 -24.17 20.76
N VAL A 288 4.50 -24.10 21.16
CA VAL A 288 3.83 -25.22 21.86
C VAL A 288 3.66 -26.43 20.95
N SER A 289 3.47 -26.26 19.64
CA SER A 289 3.33 -27.37 18.70
C SER A 289 4.63 -28.12 18.42
N VAL A 290 5.78 -27.50 18.69
CA VAL A 290 7.12 -28.08 18.46
C VAL A 290 7.71 -28.66 19.74
N ALA A 291 7.26 -28.24 20.92
CA ALA A 291 7.68 -28.74 22.23
C ALA A 291 6.98 -30.06 22.61
#